data_5ddf4bc8804e6b1b2cda78a08e412492
#
_entry.id   5ddf4bc8804e6b1b2cda78a08e412492
#
_cell.length_a   1.000
_cell.length_b   1.000
_cell.length_c   1.000
_cell.angle_alpha   90.00
_cell.angle_beta   90.00
_cell.angle_gamma   90.00
#
_symmetry.space_group_name_H-M   'P 1'
#
loop_
_entity.id
_entity.type
_entity.pdbx_description
1 polymer ?
#
loop_
_entity_poly.entity_id
_entity_poly.type
_entity_poly.pdbx_seq_one_letter_code
_entity_poly.pdbx_strand_id
1 'polypeptide(L)'
;HGLRGGHGANHTLLSGIKSTERAAFPDGNLTVDQRAAELVGHRTRFPSLVFWQDGMSYTRTGVRVPSIDKPSKAFRLLFVDSNEKERKFERDALVSSGSILDAVRSDAKSLNSQLGTEDQAKLEEYFTSIRETEKKLELAEDWIDRPKPNPQGASLKQVASGARDDKIGSTLV
;
A
#
# COMPACT_ATOMS: atom_id res chain seq x y z
N HIS A 1 -5.90 19.07 -24.61
CA HIS A 1 -5.13 18.38 -23.76
C HIS A 1 -5.22 18.63 -22.24
N GLY A 2 -4.98 19.77 -21.63
CA GLY A 2 -5.28 20.10 -20.22
C GLY A 2 -4.49 19.34 -19.12
N LEU A 3 -3.43 18.61 -19.45
CA LEU A 3 -2.50 18.08 -18.47
C LEU A 3 -1.45 19.15 -18.13
N ARG A 4 -1.36 19.53 -16.87
CA ARG A 4 -0.23 20.33 -16.39
C ARG A 4 0.97 19.40 -16.26
N GLY A 5 2.09 19.72 -16.88
CA GLY A 5 3.35 18.99 -16.72
C GLY A 5 3.87 19.05 -15.29
N GLY A 6 4.83 18.17 -14.95
CA GLY A 6 5.47 18.10 -13.65
C GLY A 6 4.71 17.23 -12.62
N HIS A 7 5.03 17.42 -11.35
CA HIS A 7 4.53 16.56 -10.25
C HIS A 7 2.99 16.47 -10.13
N GLY A 8 2.26 17.46 -10.67
CA GLY A 8 0.79 17.41 -10.71
C GLY A 8 0.20 16.38 -11.69
N ALA A 9 1.02 15.83 -12.61
CA ALA A 9 0.60 14.81 -13.57
C ALA A 9 0.74 13.36 -13.04
N ASN A 10 1.47 13.14 -11.94
CA ASN A 10 1.80 11.81 -11.45
C ASN A 10 0.58 10.92 -11.23
N HIS A 11 -0.47 11.48 -10.62
CA HIS A 11 -1.71 10.75 -10.41
C HIS A 11 -2.39 10.35 -11.73
N THR A 12 -2.42 11.26 -12.70
CA THR A 12 -3.10 11.06 -13.99
C THR A 12 -2.45 9.94 -14.83
N LEU A 13 -1.16 9.72 -14.69
CA LEU A 13 -0.43 8.73 -15.48
C LEU A 13 -0.94 7.31 -15.26
N LEU A 14 -1.27 6.95 -14.02
CA LEU A 14 -1.73 5.61 -13.68
C LEU A 14 -3.23 5.52 -13.42
N SER A 15 -3.95 6.62 -13.25
CA SER A 15 -5.41 6.62 -13.11
C SER A 15 -6.13 6.88 -14.43
N GLY A 16 -5.48 7.52 -15.40
CA GLY A 16 -6.12 7.99 -16.63
C GLY A 16 -7.06 9.21 -16.43
N ILE A 17 -7.22 9.68 -15.19
CA ILE A 17 -8.16 10.74 -14.81
C ILE A 17 -7.38 12.00 -14.42
N LYS A 18 -7.77 13.16 -14.96
CA LYS A 18 -7.15 14.43 -14.57
C LYS A 18 -7.41 14.70 -13.09
N SER A 19 -6.41 15.23 -12.39
CA SER A 19 -6.52 15.52 -10.97
C SER A 19 -7.67 16.48 -10.61
N THR A 20 -8.08 17.36 -11.54
CA THR A 20 -9.21 18.26 -11.38
C THR A 20 -10.58 17.61 -11.55
N GLU A 21 -10.61 16.42 -12.16
CA GLU A 21 -11.85 15.70 -12.49
C GLU A 21 -12.09 14.49 -11.55
N ARG A 22 -11.16 14.19 -10.64
CA ARG A 22 -11.19 13.00 -9.77
C ARG A 22 -12.49 12.86 -8.99
N ALA A 23 -13.01 13.95 -8.43
CA ALA A 23 -14.22 13.95 -7.62
C ALA A 23 -15.49 13.58 -8.41
N ALA A 24 -15.44 13.67 -9.75
CA ALA A 24 -16.57 13.32 -10.62
C ALA A 24 -16.65 11.80 -10.91
N PHE A 25 -15.64 11.02 -10.50
CA PHE A 25 -15.59 9.58 -10.76
C PHE A 25 -15.50 8.81 -9.45
N PRO A 26 -16.27 7.74 -9.23
CA PRO A 26 -16.27 6.94 -8.00
C PRO A 26 -14.87 6.41 -7.63
N ASP A 27 -14.11 5.99 -8.64
CA ASP A 27 -12.76 5.45 -8.49
C ASP A 27 -11.67 6.43 -8.98
N GLY A 28 -11.97 7.71 -9.03
CA GLY A 28 -11.09 8.74 -9.62
C GLY A 28 -9.71 8.88 -8.98
N ASN A 29 -9.53 8.34 -7.79
CA ASN A 29 -8.25 8.29 -7.10
C ASN A 29 -7.44 7.03 -7.41
N LEU A 30 -8.11 5.92 -7.72
CA LEU A 30 -7.50 4.60 -7.82
C LEU A 30 -6.61 4.49 -9.06
N THR A 31 -5.36 4.10 -8.85
CA THR A 31 -4.44 3.82 -9.96
C THR A 31 -4.54 2.37 -10.44
N VAL A 32 -4.23 2.12 -11.70
CA VAL A 32 -4.40 0.81 -12.36
C VAL A 32 -3.62 -0.31 -11.68
N ASP A 33 -2.44 -0.03 -11.17
CA ASP A 33 -1.62 -0.98 -10.41
C ASP A 33 -2.28 -1.35 -9.08
N GLN A 34 -2.91 -0.39 -8.41
CA GLN A 34 -3.66 -0.66 -7.17
C GLN A 34 -4.99 -1.36 -7.47
N ARG A 35 -5.63 -1.09 -8.60
CA ARG A 35 -6.77 -1.88 -9.06
C ARG A 35 -6.38 -3.34 -9.31
N ALA A 36 -5.25 -3.58 -9.94
CA ALA A 36 -4.72 -4.93 -10.10
C ALA A 36 -4.41 -5.60 -8.76
N ALA A 37 -3.82 -4.86 -7.81
CA ALA A 37 -3.54 -5.35 -6.46
C ALA A 37 -4.80 -5.77 -5.69
N GLU A 38 -5.91 -5.05 -5.84
CA GLU A 38 -7.22 -5.45 -5.27
C GLU A 38 -7.71 -6.79 -5.83
N LEU A 39 -7.49 -7.04 -7.12
CA LEU A 39 -8.00 -8.23 -7.80
C LEU A 39 -7.15 -9.48 -7.57
N VAL A 40 -5.82 -9.34 -7.60
CA VAL A 40 -4.91 -10.50 -7.58
C VAL A 40 -3.90 -10.49 -6.44
N GLY A 41 -3.80 -9.41 -5.69
CA GLY A 41 -2.79 -9.21 -4.66
C GLY A 41 -2.87 -10.20 -3.49
N HIS A 42 -4.06 -10.77 -3.26
CA HIS A 42 -4.27 -11.81 -2.24
C HIS A 42 -3.47 -13.11 -2.51
N ARG A 43 -2.92 -13.28 -3.71
CA ARG A 43 -2.13 -14.45 -4.10
C ARG A 43 -0.66 -14.33 -3.73
N THR A 44 -0.22 -13.17 -3.29
CA THR A 44 1.20 -12.86 -3.06
C THR A 44 1.41 -12.22 -1.70
N ARG A 45 2.63 -12.36 -1.16
CA ARG A 45 3.03 -11.72 0.12
C ARG A 45 2.83 -10.21 0.10
N PHE A 46 3.13 -9.58 -1.02
CA PHE A 46 2.98 -8.15 -1.22
C PHE A 46 1.99 -7.92 -2.36
N PRO A 47 0.79 -7.42 -2.08
CA PRO A 47 -0.22 -7.15 -3.11
C PRO A 47 0.27 -6.23 -4.22
N SER A 48 1.13 -5.27 -3.88
CA SER A 48 1.85 -4.42 -4.83
C SER A 48 3.18 -3.99 -4.24
N LEU A 49 4.13 -3.64 -5.10
CA LEU A 49 5.41 -3.05 -4.74
C LEU A 49 5.60 -1.78 -5.56
N VAL A 50 5.68 -0.65 -4.88
CA VAL A 50 5.87 0.65 -5.51
C VAL A 50 7.31 1.06 -5.29
N PHE A 51 8.01 1.38 -6.38
CA PHE A 51 9.39 1.83 -6.35
C PHE A 51 9.45 3.30 -6.76
N TRP A 52 10.47 4.02 -6.36
CA TRP A 52 10.75 5.41 -6.65
C TRP A 52 10.56 6.36 -5.47
N GLN A 53 11.23 7.52 -5.50
CA GLN A 53 11.13 8.51 -4.42
C GLN A 53 9.71 9.08 -4.26
N ASP A 54 9.04 9.32 -5.38
CA ASP A 54 7.70 9.92 -5.44
C ASP A 54 6.70 8.94 -6.08
N GLY A 55 6.50 7.79 -5.46
CA GLY A 55 5.58 6.78 -5.98
C GLY A 55 4.30 7.39 -6.59
N MET A 56 3.90 6.89 -7.75
CA MET A 56 2.75 7.40 -8.52
C MET A 56 1.47 6.61 -8.26
N SER A 57 1.52 5.67 -7.32
CA SER A 57 0.40 4.78 -6.99
C SER A 57 -0.45 5.36 -5.88
N TYR A 58 -1.76 5.32 -6.07
CA TYR A 58 -2.74 5.85 -5.13
C TYR A 58 -3.85 4.84 -4.88
N THR A 59 -4.27 4.75 -3.63
CA THR A 59 -5.41 3.94 -3.22
C THR A 59 -6.73 4.57 -3.69
N ARG A 60 -7.82 3.83 -3.57
CA ARG A 60 -9.19 4.31 -3.85
C ARG A 60 -9.55 5.58 -3.06
N THR A 61 -9.06 5.70 -1.84
CA THR A 61 -9.25 6.88 -0.98
C THR A 61 -8.31 8.05 -1.31
N GLY A 62 -7.44 7.92 -2.32
CA GLY A 62 -6.51 8.96 -2.74
C GLY A 62 -5.24 9.05 -1.89
N VAL A 63 -5.00 8.08 -1.02
CA VAL A 63 -3.76 8.00 -0.24
C VAL A 63 -2.65 7.43 -1.12
N ARG A 64 -1.50 8.10 -1.13
CA ARG A 64 -0.32 7.61 -1.85
C ARG A 64 0.19 6.33 -1.21
N VAL A 65 0.43 5.31 -2.02
CA VAL A 65 1.03 4.05 -1.56
C VAL A 65 2.50 4.28 -1.22
N PRO A 66 2.96 3.84 -0.04
CA PRO A 66 4.37 3.93 0.34
C PRO A 66 5.28 3.28 -0.69
N SER A 67 6.35 3.96 -1.04
CA SER A 67 7.30 3.49 -2.05
C SER A 67 8.63 3.05 -1.44
N ILE A 68 9.30 2.13 -2.11
CA ILE A 68 10.64 1.64 -1.77
C ILE A 68 11.64 2.48 -2.55
N ASP A 69 12.48 3.20 -1.85
CA ASP A 69 13.44 4.16 -2.40
C ASP A 69 14.84 3.56 -2.66
N LYS A 70 15.14 2.38 -2.07
CA LYS A 70 16.46 1.76 -2.13
C LYS A 70 16.42 0.30 -2.59
N PRO A 71 17.31 -0.12 -3.50
CA PRO A 71 17.44 -1.53 -3.91
C PRO A 71 17.68 -2.48 -2.74
N SER A 72 18.50 -2.11 -1.77
CA SER A 72 18.76 -2.91 -0.56
C SER A 72 17.52 -3.15 0.29
N LYS A 73 16.64 -2.15 0.40
CA LYS A 73 15.35 -2.31 1.08
C LYS A 73 14.46 -3.30 0.32
N ALA A 74 14.38 -3.16 -1.01
CA ALA A 74 13.62 -4.08 -1.86
C ALA A 74 14.12 -5.52 -1.72
N PHE A 75 15.43 -5.71 -1.81
CA PHE A 75 16.05 -7.03 -1.66
C PHE A 75 15.76 -7.65 -0.27
N ARG A 76 15.92 -6.87 0.80
CA ARG A 76 15.61 -7.34 2.16
C ARG A 76 14.15 -7.72 2.29
N LEU A 77 13.25 -6.90 1.78
CA LEU A 77 11.81 -7.15 1.83
C LEU A 77 11.42 -8.45 1.13
N LEU A 78 12.00 -8.71 -0.03
CA LEU A 78 11.62 -9.84 -0.89
C LEU A 78 12.33 -11.15 -0.52
N PHE A 79 13.59 -11.11 -0.08
CA PHE A 79 14.48 -12.27 -0.07
C PHE A 79 15.15 -12.56 1.28
N VAL A 80 15.08 -11.65 2.25
CA VAL A 80 15.69 -11.89 3.56
C VAL A 80 14.61 -12.26 4.56
N ASP A 81 14.65 -13.45 5.10
CA ASP A 81 13.72 -13.89 6.13
C ASP A 81 13.89 -13.06 7.41
N SER A 82 12.77 -12.73 8.03
CA SER A 82 12.75 -12.11 9.35
C SER A 82 13.23 -13.11 10.41
N ASN A 83 14.06 -12.66 11.34
CA ASN A 83 14.42 -13.46 12.49
C ASN A 83 13.24 -13.56 13.48
N GLU A 84 13.36 -14.40 14.52
CA GLU A 84 12.26 -14.65 15.47
C GLU A 84 11.80 -13.38 16.18
N LYS A 85 12.75 -12.52 16.54
CA LYS A 85 12.43 -11.23 17.19
C LYS A 85 11.66 -10.29 16.26
N GLU A 86 12.07 -10.24 15.00
CA GLU A 86 11.39 -9.43 13.97
C GLU A 86 9.98 -9.98 13.69
N ARG A 87 9.83 -11.29 13.55
CA ARG A 87 8.50 -11.92 13.37
C ARG A 87 7.58 -11.65 14.55
N LYS A 88 8.09 -11.73 15.78
CA LYS A 88 7.31 -11.39 16.96
C LYS A 88 6.86 -9.94 16.92
N PHE A 89 7.78 -9.02 16.61
CA PHE A 89 7.43 -7.60 16.48
C PHE A 89 6.37 -7.36 15.40
N GLU A 90 6.49 -8.02 14.25
CA GLU A 90 5.50 -7.94 13.16
C GLU A 90 4.13 -8.44 13.64
N ARG A 91 4.05 -9.57 14.36
CA ARG A 91 2.79 -10.07 14.95
C ARG A 91 2.20 -9.10 15.97
N ASP A 92 3.01 -8.61 16.89
CA ASP A 92 2.55 -7.66 17.92
C ASP A 92 2.00 -6.37 17.27
N ALA A 93 2.61 -5.91 16.18
CA ALA A 93 2.15 -4.77 15.40
C ALA A 93 0.81 -5.05 14.70
N LEU A 94 0.61 -6.25 14.13
CA LEU A 94 -0.66 -6.64 13.51
C LEU A 94 -1.80 -6.72 14.54
N VAL A 95 -1.55 -7.33 15.70
CA VAL A 95 -2.51 -7.41 16.80
C VAL A 95 -2.89 -6.01 17.28
N SER A 96 -1.92 -5.12 17.47
CA SER A 96 -2.17 -3.75 17.85
C SER A 96 -3.01 -3.00 16.80
N SER A 97 -2.70 -3.18 15.53
CA SER A 97 -3.45 -2.57 14.42
C SER A 97 -4.90 -3.09 14.37
N GLY A 98 -5.12 -4.38 14.55
CA GLY A 98 -6.45 -4.98 14.64
C GLY A 98 -7.27 -4.38 15.80
N SER A 99 -6.67 -4.25 16.97
CA SER A 99 -7.32 -3.64 18.15
C SER A 99 -7.72 -2.18 17.90
N ILE A 100 -6.89 -1.40 17.19
CA ILE A 100 -7.22 -0.02 16.81
C ILE A 100 -8.41 0.00 15.85
N LEU A 101 -8.43 -0.88 14.86
CA LEU A 101 -9.55 -0.98 13.90
C LEU A 101 -10.87 -1.37 14.59
N ASP A 102 -10.83 -2.28 15.54
CA ASP A 102 -12.01 -2.66 16.33
C ASP A 102 -12.56 -1.47 17.14
N ALA A 103 -11.69 -0.70 17.77
CA ALA A 103 -12.10 0.50 18.51
C ALA A 103 -12.75 1.53 17.56
N VAL A 104 -12.09 1.84 16.45
CA VAL A 104 -12.59 2.77 15.43
C VAL A 104 -13.92 2.30 14.85
N ARG A 105 -14.08 1.01 14.59
CA ARG A 105 -15.33 0.41 14.11
C ARG A 105 -16.46 0.53 15.12
N SER A 106 -16.15 0.36 16.40
CA SER A 106 -17.10 0.52 17.50
C SER A 106 -17.61 1.96 17.60
N ASP A 107 -16.69 2.92 17.56
CA ASP A 107 -17.00 4.35 17.60
C ASP A 107 -17.85 4.77 16.39
N ALA A 108 -17.47 4.31 15.20
CA ALA A 108 -18.20 4.59 13.97
C ALA A 108 -19.63 4.01 14.00
N LYS A 109 -19.82 2.81 14.54
CA LYS A 109 -21.16 2.23 14.72
C LYS A 109 -22.03 3.05 15.68
N SER A 110 -21.44 3.53 16.77
CA SER A 110 -22.14 4.40 17.72
C SER A 110 -22.60 5.71 17.05
N LEU A 111 -21.72 6.29 16.23
CA LEU A 111 -22.02 7.51 15.48
C LEU A 111 -23.12 7.29 14.45
N ASN A 112 -23.15 6.16 13.76
CA ASN A 112 -24.12 5.83 12.71
C ASN A 112 -25.58 5.98 13.16
N SER A 113 -25.87 5.63 14.42
CA SER A 113 -27.21 5.77 14.99
C SER A 113 -27.67 7.21 15.20
N GLN A 114 -26.78 8.17 15.12
CA GLN A 114 -27.02 9.60 15.37
C GLN A 114 -27.03 10.43 14.08
N LEU A 115 -26.69 9.81 12.93
CA LEU A 115 -26.56 10.49 11.64
C LEU A 115 -27.81 10.40 10.79
N GLY A 116 -28.01 11.38 9.93
CA GLY A 116 -29.00 11.35 8.86
C GLY A 116 -28.56 10.44 7.70
N THR A 117 -29.50 10.12 6.80
CA THR A 117 -29.30 9.14 5.71
C THR A 117 -28.13 9.46 4.79
N GLU A 118 -27.87 10.74 4.48
CA GLU A 118 -26.77 11.15 3.62
C GLU A 118 -25.40 10.89 4.28
N ASP A 119 -25.27 11.19 5.57
CA ASP A 119 -24.03 10.96 6.30
C ASP A 119 -23.83 9.49 6.64
N GLN A 120 -24.90 8.72 6.83
CA GLN A 120 -24.84 7.26 6.93
C GLN A 120 -24.24 6.63 5.68
N ALA A 121 -24.58 7.12 4.48
CA ALA A 121 -23.98 6.62 3.24
C ALA A 121 -22.45 6.84 3.20
N LYS A 122 -21.97 8.01 3.63
CA LYS A 122 -20.52 8.29 3.75
C LYS A 122 -19.84 7.38 4.80
N LEU A 123 -20.54 7.11 5.89
CA LEU A 123 -20.02 6.22 6.93
C LEU A 123 -19.92 4.76 6.45
N GLU A 124 -20.79 4.32 5.55
CA GLU A 124 -20.68 2.99 4.92
C GLU A 124 -19.43 2.87 4.04
N GLU A 125 -19.02 3.91 3.33
CA GLU A 125 -17.74 3.94 2.62
C GLU A 125 -16.56 3.77 3.59
N TYR A 126 -16.64 4.41 4.76
CA TYR A 126 -15.64 4.26 5.82
C TYR A 126 -15.61 2.83 6.39
N PHE A 127 -16.74 2.22 6.66
CA PHE A 127 -16.80 0.80 7.07
C PHE A 127 -16.24 -0.13 6.01
N THR A 128 -16.41 0.17 4.76
CA THR A 128 -15.80 -0.59 3.67
C THR A 128 -14.28 -0.50 3.72
N SER A 129 -13.73 0.69 3.94
CA SER A 129 -12.27 0.90 4.09
C SER A 129 -11.70 0.16 5.31
N ILE A 130 -12.44 0.11 6.43
CA ILE A 130 -12.04 -0.68 7.61
C ILE A 130 -11.97 -2.16 7.25
N ARG A 131 -13.01 -2.72 6.63
CA ARG A 131 -13.06 -4.14 6.21
C ARG A 131 -11.93 -4.50 5.23
N GLU A 132 -11.60 -3.62 4.31
CA GLU A 132 -10.47 -3.82 3.40
C GLU A 132 -9.13 -3.83 4.15
N THR A 133 -9.00 -3.00 5.18
CA THR A 133 -7.79 -2.97 6.00
C THR A 133 -7.67 -4.22 6.87
N GLU A 134 -8.75 -4.68 7.50
CA GLU A 134 -8.81 -5.94 8.23
C GLU A 134 -8.32 -7.12 7.36
N LYS A 135 -8.85 -7.26 6.14
CA LYS A 135 -8.40 -8.29 5.19
C LYS A 135 -6.92 -8.21 4.84
N LYS A 136 -6.35 -7.00 4.76
CA LYS A 136 -4.91 -6.83 4.52
C LYS A 136 -4.07 -7.27 5.72
N LEU A 137 -4.56 -7.04 6.95
CA LEU A 137 -3.88 -7.52 8.16
C LEU A 137 -3.92 -9.04 8.25
N GLU A 138 -5.08 -9.67 8.00
CA GLU A 138 -5.22 -11.14 7.96
C GLU A 138 -4.26 -11.74 6.91
N LEU A 139 -4.23 -11.18 5.71
CA LEU A 139 -3.32 -11.63 4.67
C LEU A 139 -1.85 -11.48 5.07
N ALA A 140 -1.49 -10.39 5.73
CA ALA A 140 -0.13 -10.16 6.20
C ALA A 140 0.28 -11.20 7.26
N GLU A 141 -0.63 -11.55 8.18
CA GLU A 141 -0.41 -12.57 9.20
C GLU A 141 -0.10 -13.95 8.58
N ASP A 142 -0.88 -14.35 7.58
CA ASP A 142 -0.67 -15.62 6.85
C ASP A 142 0.72 -15.75 6.22
N TRP A 143 1.36 -14.63 5.93
CA TRP A 143 2.68 -14.60 5.29
C TRP A 143 3.86 -14.48 6.26
N ILE A 144 3.65 -14.19 7.56
CA ILE A 144 4.74 -13.99 8.53
C ILE A 144 5.64 -15.22 8.61
N ASP A 145 5.05 -16.41 8.69
CA ASP A 145 5.77 -17.67 8.88
C ASP A 145 6.17 -18.36 7.58
N ARG A 146 5.74 -17.87 6.43
CA ARG A 146 6.13 -18.43 5.14
C ARG A 146 7.54 -17.97 4.77
N PRO A 147 8.46 -18.88 4.42
CA PRO A 147 9.80 -18.49 4.01
C PRO A 147 9.77 -17.63 2.75
N LYS A 148 10.70 -16.71 2.65
CA LYS A 148 10.91 -15.93 1.44
C LYS A 148 11.68 -16.74 0.41
N PRO A 149 11.49 -16.45 -0.89
CA PRO A 149 12.23 -17.15 -1.94
C PRO A 149 13.73 -16.88 -1.81
N ASN A 150 14.56 -17.92 -2.02
CA ASN A 150 16.00 -17.76 -2.04
C ASN A 150 16.45 -17.21 -3.41
N PRO A 151 17.06 -16.02 -3.48
CA PRO A 151 17.56 -15.46 -4.73
C PRO A 151 18.86 -16.19 -5.11
N GLN A 152 18.80 -17.19 -5.98
CA GLN A 152 19.97 -17.94 -6.44
C GLN A 152 21.04 -16.97 -7.01
N GLY A 153 22.22 -16.97 -6.40
CA GLY A 153 23.37 -16.22 -6.88
C GLY A 153 23.42 -14.72 -6.52
N ALA A 154 22.46 -14.19 -5.79
CA ALA A 154 22.48 -12.80 -5.32
C ALA A 154 22.50 -12.71 -3.79
N SER A 155 23.24 -11.76 -3.23
CA SER A 155 23.28 -11.48 -1.81
C SER A 155 23.04 -10.00 -1.52
N LEU A 156 22.56 -9.69 -0.31
CA LEU A 156 22.37 -8.31 0.12
C LEU A 156 23.64 -7.46 -0.01
N LYS A 157 24.83 -8.07 0.28
CA LYS A 157 26.12 -7.39 0.13
C LYS A 157 26.40 -7.02 -1.32
N GLN A 158 26.10 -7.90 -2.28
CA GLN A 158 26.28 -7.65 -3.70
C GLN A 158 25.33 -6.56 -4.21
N VAL A 159 24.07 -6.58 -3.77
CA VAL A 159 23.09 -5.54 -4.12
C VAL A 159 23.48 -4.18 -3.53
N ALA A 160 23.95 -4.14 -2.29
CA ALA A 160 24.38 -2.91 -1.65
C ALA A 160 25.71 -2.36 -2.16
N SER A 161 26.62 -3.24 -2.69
CA SER A 161 27.93 -2.84 -3.21
C SER A 161 27.97 -2.61 -4.72
N GLY A 162 27.11 -3.28 -5.47
CA GLY A 162 27.09 -3.26 -6.94
C GLY A 162 26.19 -2.18 -7.55
N ALA A 163 25.10 -1.87 -6.91
CA ALA A 163 24.40 -0.62 -7.11
C ALA A 163 24.88 0.33 -6.02
N ARG A 164 25.33 1.52 -6.37
CA ARG A 164 25.29 2.59 -5.39
C ARG A 164 23.89 2.48 -4.79
N ASP A 165 23.78 2.29 -3.46
CA ASP A 165 22.49 2.26 -2.75
C ASP A 165 21.87 3.67 -2.80
N ASP A 166 22.03 4.28 -3.95
CA ASP A 166 21.45 5.56 -4.35
C ASP A 166 19.95 5.31 -4.48
N LYS A 167 19.18 6.31 -4.18
CA LYS A 167 17.72 6.25 -4.30
C LYS A 167 17.34 5.75 -5.70
N ILE A 168 16.47 4.76 -5.76
CA ILE A 168 15.91 4.27 -7.03
C ILE A 168 15.38 5.49 -7.78
N GLY A 169 15.94 5.78 -8.97
CA GLY A 169 15.53 6.91 -9.77
C GLY A 169 16.55 8.04 -9.91
N SER A 170 17.64 8.06 -9.12
CA SER A 170 18.71 9.05 -9.34
C SER A 170 19.69 8.66 -10.47
N THR A 171 19.53 7.45 -11.03
CA THR A 171 20.47 6.89 -12.02
C THR A 171 19.98 7.05 -13.47
N LEU A 172 18.89 7.75 -13.72
CA LEU A 172 18.39 8.05 -15.06
C LEU A 172 18.59 9.55 -15.38
N VAL A 173 19.83 9.99 -15.42
CA VAL A 173 20.25 11.22 -16.09
C VAL A 173 21.44 10.88 -16.98
#